data_9b04b49e3eccfaeff25b13643ec3fdf4
#
_entry.id   9b04b49e3eccfaeff25b13643ec3fdf4
#
_cell.length_a   1.000
_cell.length_b   1.000
_cell.length_c   1.000
_cell.angle_alpha   90.00
_cell.angle_beta   90.00
_cell.angle_gamma   90.00
#
_symmetry.space_group_name_H-M   'P 1'
#
loop_
_entity.id
_entity.type
_entity.pdbx_description
1 polymer ?
#
loop_
_entity_poly.entity_id
_entity_poly.type
_entity_poly.pdbx_seq_one_letter_code
_entity_poly.pdbx_strand_id
1 'polypeptide(L)'
;MKKKFFIGAMALLSVFTMALTSCDNDDDPTTNGNIEFKDMEFGHDNEKVGTIGDDLHLECKITSNSKITGINVTLVKDANNKVEQSYTDKKYIGVKNTTFHEHLDLPETLTEGEYECTITVTNAEGAVKSIKEKITLKKKIVDPNAPKIENLKVNTMEGTPNGKLTITANIETKDPVDEIEIEFHGDKEHEMEVDGFKGKSGSFTFTKEITIPAECQAGEYHIHFTVKDDKGRETTEEIEDFIIK
;
A
#
# COMPACT_ATOMS: atom_id res chain seq x y z
N MET A 1 -18.76 9.26 9.73
CA MET A 1 -19.46 10.11 8.72
C MET A 1 -18.98 9.66 7.35
N LYS A 2 -19.85 9.09 6.53
CA LYS A 2 -19.46 8.55 5.21
C LYS A 2 -19.06 9.70 4.29
N LYS A 3 -17.79 9.78 3.92
CA LYS A 3 -17.31 10.69 2.88
C LYS A 3 -17.80 10.18 1.52
N LYS A 4 -18.63 10.96 0.85
CA LYS A 4 -19.05 10.68 -0.52
C LYS A 4 -17.95 11.15 -1.45
N PHE A 5 -17.26 10.24 -2.11
CA PHE A 5 -16.39 10.56 -3.22
C PHE A 5 -17.23 10.94 -4.44
N PHE A 6 -16.97 12.11 -4.99
CA PHE A 6 -17.50 12.53 -6.28
C PHE A 6 -16.62 11.97 -7.39
N ILE A 7 -17.14 11.00 -8.12
CA ILE A 7 -16.52 10.53 -9.36
C ILE A 7 -16.85 11.55 -10.44
N GLY A 8 -15.90 12.38 -10.77
CA GLY A 8 -15.96 13.26 -11.94
C GLY A 8 -15.59 12.45 -13.18
N ALA A 9 -16.59 11.99 -13.93
CA ALA A 9 -16.38 11.38 -15.24
C ALA A 9 -15.94 12.48 -16.22
N MET A 10 -14.66 12.48 -16.61
CA MET A 10 -14.18 13.26 -17.73
C MET A 10 -13.72 12.28 -18.82
N ALA A 11 -14.65 12.00 -19.74
CA ALA A 11 -14.37 11.19 -20.92
C ALA A 11 -13.48 11.99 -21.88
N LEU A 12 -12.22 11.62 -21.96
CA LEU A 12 -11.32 11.98 -23.07
C LEU A 12 -11.02 10.72 -23.86
N LEU A 13 -11.76 10.59 -24.97
CA LEU A 13 -11.57 9.54 -25.95
C LEU A 13 -10.31 9.88 -26.77
N SER A 14 -9.15 9.36 -26.36
CA SER A 14 -7.98 9.28 -27.24
C SER A 14 -7.77 7.83 -27.64
N VAL A 15 -8.14 7.54 -28.88
CA VAL A 15 -7.83 6.26 -29.53
C VAL A 15 -6.32 6.20 -29.74
N PHE A 16 -5.63 5.45 -28.89
CA PHE A 16 -4.22 5.12 -29.08
C PHE A 16 -4.16 3.70 -29.65
N THR A 17 -3.93 3.59 -30.95
CA THR A 17 -3.60 2.31 -31.58
C THR A 17 -2.20 1.90 -31.16
N MET A 18 -2.09 1.01 -30.20
CA MET A 18 -0.81 0.38 -29.88
C MET A 18 -0.52 -0.75 -30.85
N ALA A 19 0.53 -0.55 -31.65
CA ALA A 19 1.17 -1.63 -32.37
C ALA A 19 1.91 -2.52 -31.36
N LEU A 20 1.50 -3.79 -31.27
CA LEU A 20 2.23 -4.80 -30.51
C LEU A 20 3.52 -5.12 -31.28
N THR A 21 4.64 -4.61 -30.80
CA THR A 21 5.95 -5.15 -31.15
C THR A 21 6.55 -5.83 -29.94
N SER A 22 6.52 -7.15 -29.97
CA SER A 22 7.44 -7.99 -29.22
C SER A 22 8.87 -7.59 -29.62
N CYS A 23 9.72 -7.25 -28.66
CA CYS A 23 11.15 -7.17 -28.92
C CYS A 23 11.96 -7.52 -27.69
N ASP A 24 12.71 -8.52 -27.91
CA ASP A 24 14.04 -8.88 -27.45
C ASP A 24 14.97 -7.69 -27.19
N ASN A 25 15.95 -7.93 -26.32
CA ASN A 25 17.07 -7.05 -26.03
C ASN A 25 17.71 -6.52 -27.32
N ASP A 26 17.71 -5.20 -27.49
CA ASP A 26 18.75 -4.50 -28.22
C ASP A 26 18.85 -3.04 -27.76
N ASP A 27 20.07 -2.64 -27.42
CA ASP A 27 20.48 -1.27 -27.11
C ASP A 27 20.21 -0.36 -28.35
N ASP A 28 19.12 0.42 -28.31
CA ASP A 28 18.91 1.53 -29.25
C ASP A 28 19.28 2.87 -28.57
N PRO A 29 20.33 3.57 -29.06
CA PRO A 29 20.88 4.76 -28.44
C PRO A 29 20.16 6.07 -28.77
N THR A 30 18.85 6.06 -29.06
CA THR A 30 18.12 7.27 -29.49
C THR A 30 16.86 7.61 -28.69
N THR A 31 16.89 7.52 -27.36
CA THR A 31 15.91 8.24 -26.53
C THR A 31 16.65 9.01 -25.43
N ASN A 32 16.75 10.34 -25.61
CA ASN A 32 17.36 11.29 -24.67
C ASN A 32 16.56 11.46 -23.37
N GLY A 33 16.06 10.39 -22.81
CA GLY A 33 15.22 10.49 -21.62
C GLY A 33 15.33 9.26 -20.74
N ASN A 34 16.48 9.05 -20.07
CA ASN A 34 16.65 7.92 -19.19
C ASN A 34 15.73 8.04 -17.97
N ILE A 35 14.79 7.11 -17.87
CA ILE A 35 14.05 6.83 -16.64
C ILE A 35 14.55 5.46 -16.14
N GLU A 36 14.91 5.37 -14.86
CA GLU A 36 15.38 4.14 -14.23
C GLU A 36 14.52 3.81 -13.03
N PHE A 37 14.26 2.52 -12.82
CA PHE A 37 13.58 1.98 -11.67
C PHE A 37 14.57 1.13 -10.86
N LYS A 38 14.55 1.25 -9.54
CA LYS A 38 15.35 0.44 -8.59
C LYS A 38 14.52 0.12 -7.37
N ASP A 39 14.97 -0.88 -6.62
CA ASP A 39 14.39 -1.29 -5.34
C ASP A 39 12.85 -1.44 -5.47
N MET A 40 12.44 -2.28 -6.41
CA MET A 40 11.02 -2.47 -6.74
C MET A 40 10.40 -3.48 -5.80
N GLU A 41 9.25 -3.09 -5.25
CA GLU A 41 8.43 -3.92 -4.40
C GLU A 41 6.98 -3.92 -4.90
N PHE A 42 6.41 -5.11 -5.03
CA PHE A 42 5.04 -5.37 -5.43
C PHE A 42 4.39 -6.33 -4.43
N GLY A 43 3.49 -5.82 -3.60
CA GLY A 43 3.01 -6.47 -2.39
C GLY A 43 4.02 -6.33 -1.25
N HIS A 44 3.58 -6.51 -0.01
CA HIS A 44 4.46 -6.49 1.15
C HIS A 44 5.58 -7.51 0.98
N ASP A 45 6.81 -7.17 1.40
CA ASP A 45 8.01 -8.01 1.24
C ASP A 45 8.24 -8.50 -0.19
N ASN A 46 7.69 -7.81 -1.18
CA ASN A 46 7.72 -8.20 -2.59
C ASN A 46 7.11 -9.61 -2.86
N GLU A 47 6.12 -10.00 -2.09
CA GLU A 47 5.43 -11.30 -2.22
C GLU A 47 4.66 -11.45 -3.53
N LYS A 48 4.34 -10.34 -4.22
CA LYS A 48 3.56 -10.32 -5.46
C LYS A 48 2.17 -10.91 -5.30
N VAL A 49 1.60 -10.69 -4.12
CA VAL A 49 0.25 -11.10 -3.76
C VAL A 49 -0.54 -9.89 -3.29
N GLY A 50 -1.80 -9.81 -3.68
CA GLY A 50 -2.75 -8.82 -3.19
C GLY A 50 -4.03 -9.50 -2.72
N THR A 51 -4.71 -8.90 -1.75
CA THR A 51 -5.97 -9.38 -1.22
C THR A 51 -7.13 -8.54 -1.76
N ILE A 52 -8.10 -9.16 -2.43
CA ILE A 52 -9.27 -8.48 -2.98
C ILE A 52 -10.10 -7.87 -1.82
N GLY A 53 -10.44 -6.60 -1.94
CA GLY A 53 -11.13 -5.83 -0.91
C GLY A 53 -10.18 -5.11 0.06
N ASP A 54 -8.88 -5.27 -0.14
CA ASP A 54 -7.76 -4.62 0.53
C ASP A 54 -6.99 -3.77 -0.48
N ASP A 55 -5.73 -3.49 -0.25
CA ASP A 55 -4.88 -2.80 -1.21
C ASP A 55 -3.70 -3.66 -1.68
N LEU A 56 -2.90 -3.11 -2.60
CA LEU A 56 -1.64 -3.67 -3.07
C LEU A 56 -0.54 -2.63 -2.84
N HIS A 57 0.36 -2.93 -1.93
CA HIS A 57 1.57 -2.13 -1.71
C HIS A 57 2.44 -2.08 -2.96
N LEU A 58 2.90 -0.89 -3.34
CA LEU A 58 3.75 -0.65 -4.50
C LEU A 58 4.87 0.34 -4.13
N GLU A 59 6.10 -0.11 -4.19
CA GLU A 59 7.25 0.77 -3.97
C GLU A 59 8.29 0.63 -5.09
N CYS A 60 8.88 1.76 -5.49
CA CYS A 60 10.08 1.77 -6.32
C CYS A 60 10.79 3.13 -6.28
N LYS A 61 12.12 3.11 -6.40
CA LYS A 61 12.89 4.32 -6.61
C LYS A 61 12.92 4.67 -8.10
N ILE A 62 12.50 5.87 -8.43
CA ILE A 62 12.45 6.39 -9.80
C ILE A 62 13.49 7.49 -9.95
N THR A 63 14.36 7.34 -10.95
CA THR A 63 15.34 8.36 -11.34
C THR A 63 15.10 8.74 -12.81
N SER A 64 15.09 10.03 -13.11
CA SER A 64 14.90 10.54 -14.47
C SER A 64 15.87 11.70 -14.73
N ASN A 65 16.38 11.80 -15.95
CA ASN A 65 17.20 12.94 -16.38
C ASN A 65 16.39 14.23 -16.52
N SER A 66 15.07 14.16 -16.63
CA SER A 66 14.13 15.25 -16.71
C SER A 66 13.02 15.13 -15.68
N LYS A 67 12.25 16.20 -15.48
CA LYS A 67 11.16 16.20 -14.48
C LYS A 67 10.09 15.18 -14.83
N ILE A 68 9.68 14.38 -13.87
CA ILE A 68 8.56 13.46 -13.98
C ILE A 68 7.27 14.28 -14.18
N THR A 69 6.45 13.91 -15.16
CA THR A 69 5.20 14.59 -15.50
C THR A 69 3.98 13.70 -15.31
N GLY A 70 4.18 12.40 -15.13
CA GLY A 70 3.09 11.46 -14.86
C GLY A 70 3.61 10.14 -14.37
N ILE A 71 2.88 9.57 -13.40
CA ILE A 71 3.00 8.18 -12.97
C ILE A 71 1.62 7.56 -13.08
N ASN A 72 1.52 6.43 -13.75
CA ASN A 72 0.27 5.67 -13.89
C ASN A 72 0.52 4.23 -13.51
N VAL A 73 -0.38 3.66 -12.73
CA VAL A 73 -0.40 2.25 -12.37
C VAL A 73 -1.61 1.59 -13.01
N THR A 74 -1.40 0.44 -13.63
CA THR A 74 -2.49 -0.41 -14.12
C THR A 74 -2.30 -1.82 -13.58
N LEU A 75 -3.38 -2.41 -13.09
CA LEU A 75 -3.46 -3.81 -12.67
C LEU A 75 -4.53 -4.47 -13.54
N VAL A 76 -4.17 -5.41 -14.41
CA VAL A 76 -5.06 -5.93 -15.45
C VAL A 76 -4.98 -7.45 -15.54
N LYS A 77 -6.14 -8.09 -15.50
CA LYS A 77 -6.34 -9.50 -15.89
C LYS A 77 -7.12 -9.61 -17.19
N ASP A 78 -8.19 -8.86 -17.31
CA ASP A 78 -9.06 -8.80 -18.48
C ASP A 78 -9.86 -7.48 -18.50
N ALA A 79 -10.75 -7.29 -19.46
CA ALA A 79 -11.53 -6.06 -19.62
C ALA A 79 -12.44 -5.70 -18.43
N ASN A 80 -12.86 -6.68 -17.64
CA ASN A 80 -13.76 -6.51 -16.48
C ASN A 80 -13.00 -6.51 -15.15
N ASN A 81 -11.78 -7.02 -15.16
CA ASN A 81 -10.91 -7.17 -14.01
C ASN A 81 -9.67 -6.30 -14.19
N LYS A 82 -9.83 -5.00 -13.93
CA LYS A 82 -8.77 -4.01 -14.03
C LYS A 82 -8.94 -2.90 -13.00
N VAL A 83 -7.81 -2.38 -12.56
CA VAL A 83 -7.68 -1.13 -11.81
C VAL A 83 -6.70 -0.23 -12.56
N GLU A 84 -6.96 1.07 -12.56
CA GLU A 84 -6.07 2.07 -13.15
C GLU A 84 -6.06 3.31 -12.27
N GLN A 85 -4.88 3.74 -11.85
CA GLN A 85 -4.67 4.89 -11.00
C GLN A 85 -3.56 5.77 -11.54
N SER A 86 -3.82 7.08 -11.60
CA SER A 86 -2.82 8.09 -11.94
C SER A 86 -2.45 8.90 -10.72
N TYR A 87 -1.15 9.10 -10.52
CA TYR A 87 -0.59 9.81 -9.37
C TYR A 87 -0.09 11.18 -9.81
N THR A 88 -0.62 12.24 -9.19
CA THR A 88 -0.34 13.64 -9.53
C THR A 88 0.20 14.45 -8.35
N ASP A 89 0.51 13.79 -7.23
CA ASP A 89 1.05 14.45 -6.06
C ASP A 89 2.39 15.13 -6.37
N LYS A 90 2.65 16.24 -5.70
CA LYS A 90 3.89 17.03 -5.87
C LYS A 90 5.13 16.29 -5.36
N LYS A 91 4.95 15.26 -4.49
CA LYS A 91 6.05 14.38 -4.07
C LYS A 91 6.61 13.60 -5.26
N TYR A 92 5.81 13.36 -6.30
CA TYR A 92 6.18 12.61 -7.50
C TYR A 92 6.36 13.46 -8.75
N ILE A 93 5.53 14.50 -8.92
CA ILE A 93 5.46 15.28 -10.15
C ILE A 93 6.30 16.57 -10.05
N GLY A 94 7.05 16.87 -11.11
CA GLY A 94 7.93 18.06 -11.17
C GLY A 94 9.33 17.82 -10.60
N VAL A 95 9.61 16.65 -10.06
CA VAL A 95 10.92 16.21 -9.55
C VAL A 95 11.62 15.29 -10.56
N LYS A 96 12.92 15.05 -10.37
CA LYS A 96 13.71 14.11 -11.19
C LYS A 96 13.91 12.76 -10.51
N ASN A 97 13.92 12.75 -9.18
CA ASN A 97 14.11 11.57 -8.35
C ASN A 97 13.02 11.52 -7.31
N THR A 98 12.44 10.36 -7.10
CA THR A 98 11.45 10.14 -6.04
C THR A 98 11.44 8.66 -5.66
N THR A 99 11.04 8.37 -4.42
CA THR A 99 10.53 7.05 -4.06
C THR A 99 9.02 7.09 -4.30
N PHE A 100 8.54 6.27 -5.21
CA PHE A 100 7.12 6.02 -5.42
C PHE A 100 6.72 4.96 -4.41
N HIS A 101 5.86 5.31 -3.48
CA HIS A 101 5.34 4.45 -2.44
C HIS A 101 3.85 4.74 -2.34
N GLU A 102 3.04 3.79 -2.73
CA GLU A 102 1.59 3.92 -2.77
C GLU A 102 0.89 2.58 -2.56
N HIS A 103 -0.31 2.64 -2.05
CA HIS A 103 -1.23 1.53 -1.90
C HIS A 103 -2.32 1.63 -2.96
N LEU A 104 -2.42 0.62 -3.82
CA LEU A 104 -3.42 0.56 -4.89
C LEU A 104 -4.65 -0.19 -4.38
N ASP A 105 -5.78 0.50 -4.21
CA ASP A 105 -7.05 -0.12 -3.81
C ASP A 105 -7.43 -1.28 -4.73
N LEU A 106 -7.78 -2.42 -4.15
CA LEU A 106 -8.24 -3.63 -4.83
C LEU A 106 -9.75 -3.82 -4.61
N PRO A 107 -10.63 -3.29 -5.48
CA PRO A 107 -12.07 -3.38 -5.29
C PRO A 107 -12.56 -4.82 -5.11
N GLU A 108 -13.56 -5.03 -4.25
CA GLU A 108 -14.22 -6.33 -4.04
C GLU A 108 -14.84 -6.95 -5.31
N THR A 109 -15.00 -6.14 -6.37
CA THR A 109 -15.52 -6.58 -7.67
C THR A 109 -14.52 -7.35 -8.51
N LEU A 110 -13.24 -7.34 -8.14
CA LEU A 110 -12.19 -8.10 -8.80
C LEU A 110 -12.37 -9.61 -8.56
N THR A 111 -11.78 -10.40 -9.43
CA THR A 111 -11.78 -11.86 -9.31
C THR A 111 -10.38 -12.40 -9.04
N GLU A 112 -10.29 -13.48 -8.28
CA GLU A 112 -9.01 -14.16 -8.01
C GLU A 112 -8.26 -14.54 -9.28
N GLY A 113 -6.94 -14.56 -9.21
CA GLY A 113 -6.05 -15.04 -10.25
C GLY A 113 -4.87 -14.15 -10.52
N GLU A 114 -4.16 -14.40 -11.60
CA GLU A 114 -2.97 -13.66 -12.03
C GLU A 114 -3.37 -12.39 -12.78
N TYR A 115 -2.77 -11.27 -12.39
CA TYR A 115 -2.89 -9.94 -12.99
C TYR A 115 -1.50 -9.46 -13.43
N GLU A 116 -1.44 -8.64 -14.47
CA GLU A 116 -0.25 -7.87 -14.81
C GLU A 116 -0.36 -6.48 -14.16
N CYS A 117 0.52 -6.17 -13.22
CA CYS A 117 0.71 -4.84 -12.68
C CYS A 117 1.76 -4.10 -13.49
N THR A 118 1.45 -2.90 -13.95
CA THR A 118 2.36 -2.07 -14.73
C THR A 118 2.46 -0.69 -14.12
N ILE A 119 3.66 -0.25 -13.74
CA ILE A 119 3.95 1.13 -13.35
C ILE A 119 4.58 1.83 -14.56
N THR A 120 3.95 2.90 -15.02
CA THR A 120 4.41 3.69 -16.17
C THR A 120 4.76 5.10 -15.73
N VAL A 121 5.96 5.53 -16.06
CA VAL A 121 6.46 6.89 -15.77
C VAL A 121 6.70 7.65 -17.07
N THR A 122 6.27 8.90 -17.10
CA THR A 122 6.50 9.85 -18.19
C THR A 122 7.27 11.05 -17.69
N ASN A 123 8.20 11.57 -18.45
CA ASN A 123 8.95 12.77 -18.10
C ASN A 123 8.70 13.95 -19.05
N ALA A 124 9.22 15.14 -18.71
CA ALA A 124 9.01 16.37 -19.46
C ALA A 124 9.67 16.39 -20.86
N GLU A 125 10.56 15.46 -21.17
CA GLU A 125 11.14 15.27 -22.48
C GLU A 125 10.31 14.31 -23.35
N GLY A 126 9.20 13.80 -22.81
CA GLY A 126 8.30 12.85 -23.49
C GLY A 126 8.78 11.40 -23.45
N ALA A 127 9.84 11.10 -22.70
CA ALA A 127 10.23 9.72 -22.49
C ALA A 127 9.21 9.01 -21.62
N VAL A 128 8.92 7.76 -21.98
CA VAL A 128 8.00 6.87 -21.24
C VAL A 128 8.73 5.57 -20.97
N LYS A 129 8.68 5.13 -19.71
CA LYS A 129 9.21 3.82 -19.33
C LYS A 129 8.25 3.12 -18.39
N SER A 130 8.09 1.81 -18.57
CA SER A 130 7.23 0.99 -17.74
C SER A 130 8.01 -0.18 -17.17
N ILE A 131 7.60 -0.59 -15.98
CA ILE A 131 7.95 -1.88 -15.38
C ILE A 131 6.69 -2.71 -15.20
N LYS A 132 6.83 -4.03 -15.26
CA LYS A 132 5.70 -4.97 -15.19
C LYS A 132 6.04 -6.13 -14.28
N GLU A 133 5.05 -6.50 -13.46
CA GLU A 133 5.11 -7.68 -12.62
C GLU A 133 3.79 -8.45 -12.64
N LYS A 134 3.88 -9.74 -12.38
CA LYS A 134 2.72 -10.60 -12.22
C LYS A 134 2.34 -10.64 -10.76
N ILE A 135 1.09 -10.27 -10.47
CA ILE A 135 0.52 -10.23 -9.12
C ILE A 135 -0.59 -11.27 -9.04
N THR A 136 -0.57 -12.07 -7.99
CA THR A 136 -1.65 -13.01 -7.71
C THR A 136 -2.65 -12.37 -6.76
N LEU A 137 -3.88 -12.12 -7.24
CA LEU A 137 -4.96 -11.68 -6.35
C LEU A 137 -5.68 -12.87 -5.74
N LYS A 138 -5.90 -12.81 -4.44
CA LYS A 138 -6.64 -13.79 -3.64
C LYS A 138 -7.82 -13.13 -2.95
N LYS A 139 -8.88 -13.88 -2.68
CA LYS A 139 -9.94 -13.40 -1.79
C LYS A 139 -9.47 -13.42 -0.35
N LYS A 140 -9.91 -12.42 0.42
CA LYS A 140 -9.76 -12.42 1.87
C LYS A 140 -10.46 -13.66 2.45
N ILE A 141 -9.70 -14.54 3.04
CA ILE A 141 -10.27 -15.68 3.77
C ILE A 141 -10.61 -15.17 5.16
N VAL A 142 -11.86 -14.83 5.38
CA VAL A 142 -12.33 -14.42 6.70
C VAL A 142 -12.71 -15.67 7.50
N ASP A 143 -11.89 -16.05 8.48
CA ASP A 143 -12.30 -17.02 9.49
C ASP A 143 -13.34 -16.33 10.40
N PRO A 144 -14.60 -16.84 10.46
CA PRO A 144 -15.64 -16.22 11.29
C PRO A 144 -15.33 -16.26 12.80
N ASN A 145 -14.30 -16.99 13.20
CA ASN A 145 -13.83 -17.06 14.58
C ASN A 145 -12.56 -16.25 14.84
N ALA A 146 -11.95 -15.65 13.81
CA ALA A 146 -10.81 -14.75 14.00
C ALA A 146 -11.21 -13.55 14.87
N PRO A 147 -10.26 -12.93 15.57
CA PRO A 147 -10.50 -11.69 16.27
C PRO A 147 -11.13 -10.64 15.36
N LYS A 148 -12.01 -9.81 15.90
CA LYS A 148 -12.56 -8.64 15.20
C LYS A 148 -12.01 -7.39 15.83
N ILE A 149 -11.62 -6.44 15.00
CA ILE A 149 -11.12 -5.14 15.40
C ILE A 149 -12.06 -4.09 14.82
N GLU A 150 -12.58 -3.21 15.67
CA GLU A 150 -13.46 -2.13 15.26
C GLU A 150 -13.01 -0.81 15.89
N ASN A 151 -13.30 0.30 15.20
CA ASN A 151 -13.01 1.65 15.68
C ASN A 151 -11.54 1.87 16.06
N LEU A 152 -10.62 1.25 15.31
CA LEU A 152 -9.19 1.50 15.45
C LEU A 152 -8.91 2.99 15.18
N LYS A 153 -8.17 3.64 16.07
CA LYS A 153 -7.81 5.05 15.94
C LYS A 153 -6.61 5.40 16.80
N VAL A 154 -5.95 6.47 16.44
CA VAL A 154 -4.90 7.14 17.21
C VAL A 154 -5.38 8.50 17.72
N ASN A 155 -4.74 9.01 18.77
CA ASN A 155 -5.04 10.33 19.31
C ASN A 155 -4.52 11.50 18.44
N THR A 156 -3.58 11.22 17.55
CA THR A 156 -3.00 12.17 16.57
C THR A 156 -2.53 11.42 15.34
N MET A 157 -2.59 12.06 14.16
CA MET A 157 -2.07 11.53 12.90
C MET A 157 -0.63 11.99 12.63
N GLU A 158 0.03 12.58 13.61
CA GLU A 158 1.42 13.02 13.50
C GLU A 158 2.18 12.65 14.77
N GLY A 159 3.47 12.30 14.62
CA GLY A 159 4.34 11.95 15.73
C GLY A 159 5.80 12.32 15.48
N THR A 160 6.64 12.02 16.47
CA THR A 160 8.09 12.12 16.37
C THR A 160 8.72 10.85 16.95
N PRO A 161 9.91 10.45 16.50
CA PRO A 161 10.64 9.35 17.13
C PRO A 161 10.76 9.57 18.65
N ASN A 162 10.56 8.52 19.43
CA ASN A 162 10.43 8.55 20.90
C ASN A 162 9.21 9.33 21.44
N GLY A 163 8.35 9.86 20.58
CA GLY A 163 7.09 10.48 20.97
C GLY A 163 6.08 9.47 21.51
N LYS A 164 5.02 9.97 22.14
CA LYS A 164 3.93 9.15 22.67
C LYS A 164 2.75 9.15 21.73
N LEU A 165 2.21 7.96 21.48
CA LEU A 165 1.02 7.73 20.68
C LEU A 165 0.03 6.88 21.45
N THR A 166 -1.22 7.30 21.54
CA THR A 166 -2.28 6.49 22.14
C THR A 166 -3.11 5.83 21.07
N ILE A 167 -3.16 4.51 21.07
CA ILE A 167 -3.97 3.69 20.16
C ILE A 167 -5.17 3.16 20.93
N THR A 168 -6.35 3.21 20.30
CA THR A 168 -7.59 2.66 20.85
C THR A 168 -8.30 1.84 19.79
N ALA A 169 -8.87 0.69 20.21
CA ALA A 169 -9.70 -0.18 19.36
C ALA A 169 -10.74 -0.91 20.22
N ASN A 170 -11.82 -1.35 19.60
CA ASN A 170 -12.73 -2.32 20.19
C ASN A 170 -12.38 -3.69 19.61
N ILE A 171 -12.10 -4.65 20.51
CA ILE A 171 -11.72 -6.00 20.11
C ILE A 171 -12.79 -6.97 20.60
N GLU A 172 -13.23 -7.86 19.71
CA GLU A 172 -14.05 -9.03 20.03
C GLU A 172 -13.31 -10.29 19.61
N THR A 173 -13.05 -11.18 20.55
CA THR A 173 -12.37 -12.46 20.28
C THR A 173 -13.12 -13.60 20.94
N LYS A 174 -13.26 -14.71 20.22
CA LYS A 174 -13.89 -15.93 20.71
C LYS A 174 -12.93 -16.72 21.60
N ASP A 175 -11.72 -16.88 21.16
CA ASP A 175 -10.64 -17.56 21.87
C ASP A 175 -9.70 -16.54 22.52
N PRO A 176 -8.93 -16.93 23.55
CA PRO A 176 -8.02 -16.00 24.23
C PRO A 176 -7.02 -15.34 23.29
N VAL A 177 -6.78 -14.06 23.46
CA VAL A 177 -5.67 -13.33 22.78
C VAL A 177 -4.34 -13.99 23.15
N ASP A 178 -3.56 -14.32 22.16
CA ASP A 178 -2.17 -14.73 22.33
C ASP A 178 -1.24 -13.51 22.26
N GLU A 179 -1.44 -12.65 21.25
CA GLU A 179 -0.57 -11.53 20.93
C GLU A 179 -1.37 -10.34 20.40
N ILE A 180 -0.91 -9.14 20.72
CA ILE A 180 -1.28 -7.91 20.01
C ILE A 180 0.02 -7.25 19.57
N GLU A 181 0.11 -6.98 18.27
CA GLU A 181 1.27 -6.38 17.64
C GLU A 181 0.91 -5.04 17.00
N ILE A 182 1.85 -4.11 17.04
CA ILE A 182 1.77 -2.82 16.35
C ILE A 182 3.02 -2.69 15.51
N GLU A 183 2.82 -2.49 14.23
CA GLU A 183 3.90 -2.25 13.27
C GLU A 183 3.79 -0.83 12.70
N PHE A 184 4.90 -0.12 12.69
CA PHE A 184 5.06 1.12 11.93
C PHE A 184 5.70 0.75 10.58
N HIS A 185 4.91 0.69 9.56
CA HIS A 185 5.31 0.36 8.20
C HIS A 185 5.59 1.64 7.40
N GLY A 186 6.83 1.83 6.99
CA GLY A 186 7.33 2.95 6.18
C GLY A 186 8.53 2.48 5.36
N ASP A 187 9.55 3.31 5.15
CA ASP A 187 10.81 2.88 4.49
C ASP A 187 11.50 1.70 5.20
N LYS A 188 11.17 1.49 6.45
CA LYS A 188 11.56 0.35 7.28
C LYS A 188 10.43 -0.01 8.22
N GLU A 189 10.28 -1.28 8.43
CA GLU A 189 9.32 -1.83 9.37
C GLU A 189 9.86 -1.78 10.80
N HIS A 190 8.98 -1.46 11.74
CA HIS A 190 9.27 -1.43 13.16
C HIS A 190 8.11 -2.04 13.94
N GLU A 191 8.27 -3.30 14.32
CA GLU A 191 7.29 -4.07 15.06
C GLU A 191 7.44 -3.90 16.56
N MET A 192 6.33 -4.00 17.29
CA MET A 192 6.32 -4.07 18.74
C MET A 192 5.16 -4.92 19.28
N GLU A 193 5.44 -5.85 20.14
CA GLU A 193 4.44 -6.59 20.90
C GLU A 193 3.88 -5.72 22.06
N VAL A 194 2.58 -5.81 22.29
CA VAL A 194 1.88 -5.04 23.33
C VAL A 194 1.45 -5.94 24.48
N ASP A 195 2.13 -5.79 25.59
CA ASP A 195 1.84 -6.51 26.84
C ASP A 195 0.50 -6.17 27.49
N GLY A 196 -0.04 -7.13 28.26
CA GLY A 196 -1.17 -6.95 29.19
C GLY A 196 -2.52 -7.36 28.61
N PHE A 197 -2.55 -7.96 27.42
CA PHE A 197 -3.79 -8.43 26.77
C PHE A 197 -3.84 -9.94 26.58
N LYS A 198 -2.74 -10.63 26.68
CA LYS A 198 -2.65 -12.10 26.58
C LYS A 198 -3.63 -12.79 27.53
N GLY A 199 -4.38 -13.74 27.01
CA GLY A 199 -5.41 -14.50 27.74
C GLY A 199 -6.77 -13.81 27.86
N LYS A 200 -6.95 -12.56 27.39
CA LYS A 200 -8.26 -11.92 27.32
C LYS A 200 -9.11 -12.55 26.23
N SER A 201 -10.42 -12.67 26.49
CA SER A 201 -11.41 -13.14 25.52
C SER A 201 -12.72 -12.37 25.67
N GLY A 202 -13.62 -12.54 24.70
CA GLY A 202 -14.87 -11.77 24.61
C GLY A 202 -14.63 -10.37 24.08
N SER A 203 -15.53 -9.44 24.39
CA SER A 203 -15.43 -8.05 23.92
C SER A 203 -14.75 -7.18 24.96
N PHE A 204 -13.75 -6.41 24.53
CA PHE A 204 -13.06 -5.44 25.38
C PHE A 204 -12.54 -4.26 24.57
N THR A 205 -12.31 -3.14 25.25
CA THR A 205 -11.66 -1.99 24.64
C THR A 205 -10.15 -2.07 24.88
N PHE A 206 -9.38 -2.00 23.82
CA PHE A 206 -7.95 -1.75 23.83
C PHE A 206 -7.70 -0.25 23.97
N THR A 207 -6.85 0.13 24.89
CA THR A 207 -6.32 1.50 24.99
C THR A 207 -4.92 1.40 25.53
N LYS A 208 -3.95 1.84 24.75
CA LYS A 208 -2.54 1.80 25.15
C LYS A 208 -1.81 3.03 24.65
N GLU A 209 -1.02 3.65 25.53
CA GLU A 209 0.00 4.59 25.14
C GLU A 209 1.28 3.80 24.81
N ILE A 210 1.79 4.00 23.61
CA ILE A 210 3.04 3.41 23.13
C ILE A 210 4.08 4.52 22.90
N THR A 211 5.32 4.12 22.72
CA THR A 211 6.40 5.01 22.29
C THR A 211 6.73 4.71 20.84
N ILE A 212 6.66 5.72 19.97
CA ILE A 212 7.08 5.59 18.57
C ILE A 212 8.54 5.16 18.55
N PRO A 213 8.92 4.13 17.77
CA PRO A 213 10.29 3.65 17.69
C PRO A 213 11.29 4.77 17.38
N ALA A 214 12.44 4.74 18.04
CA ALA A 214 13.48 5.75 17.87
C ALA A 214 14.10 5.73 16.48
N GLU A 215 14.02 4.58 15.82
CA GLU A 215 14.59 4.28 14.52
C GLU A 215 13.72 4.77 13.35
N CYS A 216 12.45 5.10 13.61
CA CYS A 216 11.57 5.68 12.59
C CYS A 216 12.14 7.00 12.07
N GLN A 217 12.20 7.14 10.78
CA GLN A 217 12.64 8.35 10.11
C GLN A 217 11.44 9.28 9.81
N ALA A 218 11.69 10.54 9.50
CA ALA A 218 10.63 11.42 9.05
C ALA A 218 10.06 10.94 7.71
N GLY A 219 8.73 10.79 7.64
CA GLY A 219 8.05 10.25 6.47
C GLY A 219 6.60 9.90 6.76
N GLU A 220 5.96 9.31 5.77
CA GLU A 220 4.62 8.76 5.83
C GLU A 220 4.69 7.29 6.25
N TYR A 221 3.81 6.88 7.15
CA TYR A 221 3.74 5.54 7.72
C TYR A 221 2.31 5.02 7.71
N HIS A 222 2.18 3.71 7.59
CA HIS A 222 0.98 2.97 7.93
C HIS A 222 1.22 2.31 9.29
N ILE A 223 0.20 2.31 10.15
CA ILE A 223 0.30 1.62 11.44
C ILE A 223 -0.60 0.41 11.37
N HIS A 224 -0.01 -0.77 11.26
CA HIS A 224 -0.72 -2.03 11.34
C HIS A 224 -0.97 -2.39 12.80
N PHE A 225 -2.18 -2.79 13.08
CA PHE A 225 -2.60 -3.25 14.41
C PHE A 225 -3.15 -4.67 14.27
N THR A 226 -2.38 -5.64 14.72
CA THR A 226 -2.69 -7.06 14.58
C THR A 226 -3.10 -7.66 15.92
N VAL A 227 -4.18 -8.41 15.94
CA VAL A 227 -4.63 -9.22 17.07
C VAL A 227 -4.62 -10.68 16.67
N LYS A 228 -3.87 -11.49 17.40
CA LYS A 228 -3.77 -12.95 17.20
C LYS A 228 -4.33 -13.70 18.40
N ASP A 229 -5.12 -14.72 18.16
CA ASP A 229 -5.63 -15.59 19.21
C ASP A 229 -4.76 -16.84 19.44
N ASP A 230 -5.06 -17.60 20.52
CA ASP A 230 -4.33 -18.82 20.89
C ASP A 230 -4.54 -20.02 19.94
N LYS A 231 -5.33 -19.84 18.87
CA LYS A 231 -5.49 -20.80 17.75
C LYS A 231 -4.69 -20.38 16.52
N GLY A 232 -3.96 -19.28 16.60
CA GLY A 232 -3.16 -18.73 15.51
C GLY A 232 -3.99 -18.05 14.42
N ARG A 233 -5.24 -17.65 14.72
CA ARG A 233 -6.05 -16.82 13.84
C ARG A 233 -5.77 -15.36 14.16
N GLU A 234 -5.62 -14.58 13.15
CA GLU A 234 -5.25 -13.16 13.28
C GLU A 234 -6.15 -12.25 12.43
N THR A 235 -6.23 -11.01 12.83
CA THR A 235 -6.84 -9.92 12.08
C THR A 235 -5.96 -8.71 12.23
N THR A 236 -5.67 -8.07 11.12
CA THR A 236 -4.95 -6.80 11.05
C THR A 236 -5.90 -5.73 10.54
N GLU A 237 -5.89 -4.58 11.20
CA GLU A 237 -6.50 -3.33 10.77
C GLU A 237 -5.43 -2.25 10.72
N GLU A 238 -5.63 -1.25 9.88
CA GLU A 238 -4.61 -0.29 9.49
C GLU A 238 -5.04 1.16 9.77
N ILE A 239 -4.07 1.99 10.11
CA ILE A 239 -4.19 3.46 10.14
C ILE A 239 -3.26 3.99 9.06
N GLU A 240 -3.84 4.47 8.00
CA GLU A 240 -3.15 5.10 6.87
C GLU A 240 -2.70 6.54 7.20
N ASP A 241 -1.79 7.09 6.39
CA ASP A 241 -1.39 8.51 6.38
C ASP A 241 -0.83 9.04 7.73
N PHE A 242 -0.20 8.21 8.55
CA PHE A 242 0.47 8.67 9.76
C PHE A 242 1.80 9.33 9.43
N ILE A 243 2.04 10.55 9.91
CA ILE A 243 3.25 11.32 9.59
C ILE A 243 4.22 11.34 10.74
N ILE A 244 5.45 10.90 10.52
CA ILE A 244 6.58 11.10 11.45
C ILE A 244 7.39 12.32 10.99
N LYS A 245 7.64 13.26 11.94
CA LYS A 245 8.34 14.54 11.71
C LYS A 245 9.76 14.52 12.23
#